data_7edf644e9031d92c46d8cb61a5dfeb4e
#
_entry.id   7edf644e9031d92c46d8cb61a5dfeb4e
#
_cell.length_a   1.000
_cell.length_b   1.000
_cell.length_c   1.000
_cell.angle_alpha   90.00
_cell.angle_beta   90.00
_cell.angle_gamma   90.00
#
_symmetry.space_group_name_H-M   'P 1'
#
loop_
_entity.id
_entity.type
_entity.pdbx_description
1 polymer ?
#
loop_
_entity_poly.entity_id
_entity_poly.type
_entity_poly.pdbx_seq_one_letter_code
_entity_poly.pdbx_strand_id
1 'polypeptide(L)'
;MREYSLKTIELMIMELKKTRNVVGRITSQRDSPSVPMDPTLTTHLKSAIASSGGISDTLVSGAVHDAMVIAGIAPTSMLFVRCKDGVSHHPDEYVSPEDIAVALDVMVGAVKSLMASLDAN
;
A
#
# COMPACT_ATOMS: atom_id res chain seq x y z
N MET A 1 1.95 7.46 -16.32
CA MET A 1 2.57 6.15 -16.61
C MET A 1 1.52 5.10 -17.01
N ARG A 2 0.46 4.84 -16.24
CA ARG A 2 -0.59 3.85 -16.55
C ARG A 2 -1.29 4.06 -17.90
N GLU A 3 -1.73 5.29 -18.22
CA GLU A 3 -2.34 5.62 -19.52
C GLU A 3 -1.43 5.36 -20.70
N TYR A 4 -0.15 5.67 -20.54
CA TYR A 4 0.87 5.36 -21.55
C TYR A 4 0.97 3.85 -21.79
N SER A 5 1.01 3.04 -20.72
CA SER A 5 1.06 1.58 -20.84
C SER A 5 -0.17 1.01 -21.53
N LEU A 6 -1.38 1.48 -21.16
CA LEU A 6 -2.62 1.06 -21.80
C LEU A 6 -2.62 1.39 -23.30
N LYS A 7 -2.23 2.61 -23.68
CA LYS A 7 -2.13 3.02 -25.07
C LYS A 7 -1.11 2.18 -25.86
N THR A 8 0.00 1.83 -25.23
CA THR A 8 1.00 0.95 -25.83
C THR A 8 0.42 -0.44 -26.11
N ILE A 9 -0.31 -1.02 -25.16
CA ILE A 9 -0.97 -2.32 -25.33
C ILE A 9 -2.01 -2.26 -26.46
N GLU A 10 -2.80 -1.21 -26.56
CA GLU A 10 -3.76 -1.00 -27.64
C GLU A 10 -3.07 -1.00 -29.00
N LEU A 11 -1.97 -0.25 -29.13
CA LEU A 11 -1.19 -0.21 -30.37
C LEU A 11 -0.61 -1.58 -30.74
N MET A 12 -0.12 -2.33 -29.75
CA MET A 12 0.38 -3.70 -29.98
C MET A 12 -0.74 -4.64 -30.48
N ILE A 13 -1.95 -4.55 -29.92
CA ILE A 13 -3.11 -5.33 -30.38
C ILE A 13 -3.48 -4.97 -31.82
N MET A 14 -3.48 -3.67 -32.16
CA MET A 14 -3.73 -3.21 -33.53
C MET A 14 -2.69 -3.75 -34.52
N GLU A 15 -1.43 -3.79 -34.14
CA GLU A 15 -0.35 -4.32 -34.96
C GLU A 15 -0.48 -5.84 -35.16
N LEU A 16 -0.83 -6.60 -34.11
CA LEU A 16 -1.10 -8.03 -34.21
C LEU A 16 -2.26 -8.34 -35.16
N LYS A 17 -3.29 -7.50 -35.17
CA LYS A 17 -4.38 -7.63 -36.15
C LYS A 17 -3.89 -7.48 -37.58
N LYS A 18 -3.01 -6.52 -37.86
CA LYS A 18 -2.47 -6.26 -39.20
C LYS A 18 -1.50 -7.36 -39.67
N THR A 19 -0.61 -7.77 -38.78
CA THR A 19 0.53 -8.64 -39.13
C THR A 19 0.21 -10.12 -39.03
N ARG A 20 -0.71 -10.53 -38.15
CA ARG A 20 -0.99 -11.92 -37.82
C ARG A 20 -2.47 -12.29 -37.90
N ASN A 21 -3.33 -11.36 -38.31
CA ASN A 21 -4.79 -11.53 -38.34
C ASN A 21 -5.40 -12.03 -37.02
N VAL A 22 -4.78 -11.59 -35.87
CA VAL A 22 -5.25 -11.90 -34.53
C VAL A 22 -6.11 -10.74 -34.06
N VAL A 23 -7.32 -11.02 -33.56
CA VAL A 23 -8.22 -10.03 -32.98
C VAL A 23 -8.08 -10.08 -31.46
N GLY A 24 -7.59 -8.99 -30.86
CA GLY A 24 -7.55 -8.78 -29.42
C GLY A 24 -8.56 -7.74 -28.97
N ARG A 25 -9.03 -7.86 -27.73
CA ARG A 25 -9.90 -6.87 -27.07
C ARG A 25 -9.34 -6.59 -25.69
N ILE A 26 -9.29 -5.32 -25.29
CA ILE A 26 -9.06 -4.92 -23.93
C ILE A 26 -10.41 -4.70 -23.26
N THR A 27 -10.63 -5.35 -22.12
CA THR A 27 -11.81 -5.12 -21.27
C THR A 27 -11.31 -4.68 -19.91
N SER A 28 -11.63 -3.44 -19.51
CA SER A 28 -11.37 -2.98 -18.16
C SER A 28 -12.45 -3.53 -17.23
N GLN A 29 -12.04 -4.36 -16.26
CA GLN A 29 -12.94 -4.88 -15.24
C GLN A 29 -12.91 -4.03 -13.98
N ARG A 30 -11.77 -3.42 -13.68
CA ARG A 30 -11.58 -2.57 -12.52
C ARG A 30 -10.53 -1.51 -12.81
N ASP A 31 -10.86 -0.29 -12.45
CA ASP A 31 -9.96 0.86 -12.51
C ASP A 31 -10.00 1.58 -11.15
N SER A 32 -8.92 1.45 -10.38
CA SER A 32 -8.79 2.09 -9.08
C SER A 32 -7.60 3.04 -9.10
N PRO A 33 -7.78 4.32 -8.76
CA PRO A 33 -6.67 5.26 -8.65
C PRO A 33 -5.77 4.88 -7.47
N SER A 34 -4.54 5.42 -7.46
CA SER A 34 -3.71 5.38 -6.25
C SER A 34 -4.33 6.26 -5.17
N VAL A 35 -4.28 5.78 -3.93
CA VAL A 35 -4.82 6.49 -2.77
C VAL A 35 -3.66 6.88 -1.85
N PRO A 36 -3.41 8.17 -1.63
CA PRO A 36 -2.43 8.62 -0.64
C PRO A 36 -2.97 8.34 0.77
N MET A 37 -2.09 7.89 1.64
CA MET A 37 -2.42 7.75 3.06
C MET A 37 -2.41 9.12 3.75
N ASP A 38 -3.18 9.24 4.83
CA ASP A 38 -3.28 10.47 5.61
C ASP A 38 -1.90 10.89 6.17
N PRO A 39 -1.46 12.13 5.94
CA PRO A 39 -0.13 12.58 6.34
C PRO A 39 0.03 12.69 7.86
N THR A 40 -1.03 13.03 8.61
CA THR A 40 -0.99 13.14 10.07
C THR A 40 -0.80 11.77 10.69
N LEU A 41 -1.64 10.80 10.33
CA LEU A 41 -1.52 9.42 10.82
C LEU A 41 -0.18 8.80 10.43
N THR A 42 0.28 9.04 9.19
CA THR A 42 1.58 8.58 8.71
C THR A 42 2.72 9.17 9.54
N THR A 43 2.63 10.45 9.95
CA THR A 43 3.63 11.09 10.78
C THR A 43 3.70 10.47 12.19
N HIS A 44 2.55 10.18 12.81
CA HIS A 44 2.51 9.50 14.11
C HIS A 44 3.12 8.09 14.03
N LEU A 45 2.82 7.33 12.97
CA LEU A 45 3.43 6.01 12.74
C LEU A 45 4.95 6.12 12.58
N LYS A 46 5.43 7.05 11.74
CA LYS A 46 6.87 7.28 11.54
C LYS A 46 7.59 7.63 12.84
N SER A 47 7.01 8.50 13.65
CA SER A 47 7.57 8.87 14.95
C SER A 47 7.64 7.68 15.90
N ALA A 48 6.61 6.85 15.94
CA ALA A 48 6.60 5.64 16.77
C ALA A 48 7.62 4.60 16.29
N ILE A 49 7.79 4.40 14.98
CA ILE A 49 8.82 3.53 14.39
C ILE A 49 10.22 4.02 14.78
N ALA A 50 10.48 5.32 14.62
CA ALA A 50 11.77 5.91 14.99
C ALA A 50 12.07 5.73 16.48
N SER A 51 11.07 5.88 17.35
CA SER A 51 11.20 5.68 18.81
C SER A 51 11.50 4.23 19.18
N SER A 52 11.09 3.26 18.37
CA SER A 52 11.43 1.84 18.54
C SER A 52 12.78 1.45 17.90
N GLY A 53 13.54 2.41 17.37
CA GLY A 53 14.82 2.17 16.69
C GLY A 53 14.69 1.62 15.26
N GLY A 54 13.49 1.64 14.70
CA GLY A 54 13.22 1.20 13.34
C GLY A 54 13.50 2.28 12.28
N ILE A 55 13.57 1.85 11.02
CA ILE A 55 13.67 2.74 9.85
C ILE A 55 12.26 3.08 9.38
N SER A 56 11.93 4.38 9.37
CA SER A 56 10.58 4.89 9.08
C SER A 56 10.42 5.33 7.62
N ASP A 57 10.77 4.48 6.67
CA ASP A 57 10.58 4.75 5.25
C ASP A 57 9.11 4.67 4.83
N THR A 58 8.78 5.41 3.77
CA THR A 58 7.45 5.34 3.16
C THR A 58 7.52 4.43 1.94
N LEU A 59 6.66 3.42 1.90
CA LEU A 59 6.57 2.47 0.81
C LEU A 59 5.31 2.71 -0.02
N VAL A 60 5.40 2.39 -1.31
CA VAL A 60 4.25 2.34 -2.20
C VAL A 60 3.80 0.88 -2.29
N SER A 61 2.56 0.61 -1.91
CA SER A 61 1.98 -0.71 -2.13
C SER A 61 1.50 -0.87 -3.57
N GLY A 62 1.90 -1.94 -4.22
CA GLY A 62 1.36 -2.36 -5.51
C GLY A 62 0.08 -3.20 -5.39
N ALA A 63 -0.31 -3.58 -4.16
CA ALA A 63 -1.51 -4.36 -3.89
C ALA A 63 -2.71 -3.46 -3.52
N VAL A 64 -3.90 -4.01 -3.68
CA VAL A 64 -5.14 -3.41 -3.19
C VAL A 64 -5.34 -3.82 -1.73
N HIS A 65 -5.58 -2.83 -0.87
CA HIS A 65 -5.85 -3.04 0.55
C HIS A 65 -7.20 -2.42 0.93
N ASP A 66 -7.82 -2.92 1.99
CA ASP A 66 -9.05 -2.35 2.56
C ASP A 66 -8.87 -0.88 2.95
N ALA A 67 -7.65 -0.50 3.31
CA ALA A 67 -7.28 0.90 3.56
C ALA A 67 -7.63 1.85 2.39
N MET A 68 -7.60 1.38 1.13
CA MET A 68 -8.04 2.19 -0.02
C MET A 68 -9.51 2.54 0.04
N VAL A 69 -10.35 1.63 0.54
CA VAL A 69 -11.81 1.83 0.66
C VAL A 69 -12.09 2.75 1.84
N ILE A 70 -11.44 2.48 2.97
CA ILE A 70 -11.60 3.27 4.20
C ILE A 70 -11.12 4.71 4.01
N ALA A 71 -10.03 4.93 3.27
CA ALA A 71 -9.52 6.27 2.98
C ALA A 71 -10.52 7.17 2.23
N GLY A 72 -11.54 6.60 1.59
CA GLY A 72 -12.64 7.36 0.98
C GLY A 72 -13.64 7.94 1.99
N ILE A 73 -13.64 7.48 3.23
CA ILE A 73 -14.59 7.88 4.27
C ILE A 73 -13.94 8.35 5.57
N ALA A 74 -12.67 8.04 5.79
CA ALA A 74 -11.94 8.42 7.00
C ALA A 74 -10.43 8.56 6.73
N PRO A 75 -9.72 9.42 7.50
CA PRO A 75 -8.25 9.44 7.49
C PRO A 75 -7.69 8.05 7.78
N THR A 76 -6.79 7.58 6.92
CA THR A 76 -6.28 6.21 6.99
C THR A 76 -4.78 6.18 6.73
N SER A 77 -4.08 5.31 7.46
CA SER A 77 -2.68 4.99 7.19
C SER A 77 -2.45 3.50 7.37
N MET A 78 -1.31 2.99 6.88
CA MET A 78 -0.95 1.58 6.97
C MET A 78 0.45 1.43 7.54
N LEU A 79 0.62 0.41 8.38
CA LEU A 79 1.91 -0.07 8.84
C LEU A 79 2.23 -1.39 8.15
N PHE A 80 3.36 -1.46 7.45
CA PHE A 80 3.88 -2.70 6.94
C PHE A 80 4.75 -3.39 7.98
N VAL A 81 4.48 -4.67 8.21
CA VAL A 81 5.26 -5.50 9.11
C VAL A 81 6.22 -6.35 8.27
N ARG A 82 7.45 -6.45 8.72
CA ARG A 82 8.46 -7.27 8.07
C ARG A 82 8.04 -8.74 8.08
N CYS A 83 8.11 -9.40 6.93
CA CYS A 83 7.86 -10.84 6.81
C CYS A 83 9.13 -11.56 6.31
N LYS A 84 9.19 -12.86 6.57
CA LYS A 84 10.30 -13.72 6.16
C LYS A 84 10.45 -13.70 4.64
N ASP A 85 11.65 -13.39 4.17
CA ASP A 85 12.03 -13.35 2.75
C ASP A 85 11.15 -12.43 1.86
N GLY A 86 10.32 -11.54 2.46
CA GLY A 86 9.39 -10.69 1.74
C GLY A 86 8.24 -11.43 1.06
N VAL A 87 8.00 -12.69 1.45
CA VAL A 87 6.96 -13.54 0.86
C VAL A 87 5.59 -13.06 1.31
N SER A 88 4.68 -12.85 0.35
CA SER A 88 3.28 -12.49 0.60
C SER A 88 2.35 -13.25 -0.34
N HIS A 89 1.12 -13.52 0.09
CA HIS A 89 0.11 -14.30 -0.64
C HIS A 89 0.57 -15.73 -1.01
N HIS A 90 1.36 -16.36 -0.14
CA HIS A 90 1.88 -17.71 -0.31
C HIS A 90 1.75 -18.49 1.00
N PRO A 91 1.62 -19.84 0.98
CA PRO A 91 1.55 -20.65 2.20
C PRO A 91 2.78 -20.53 3.14
N ASP A 92 3.92 -20.10 2.61
CA ASP A 92 5.15 -19.88 3.37
C ASP A 92 5.25 -18.46 3.96
N GLU A 93 4.24 -17.62 3.79
CA GLU A 93 4.18 -16.29 4.40
C GLU A 93 4.25 -16.42 5.92
N TYR A 94 5.25 -15.77 6.49
CA TYR A 94 5.52 -15.87 7.92
C TYR A 94 6.04 -14.55 8.48
N VAL A 95 5.50 -14.16 9.62
CA VAL A 95 5.99 -13.04 10.43
C VAL A 95 6.43 -13.60 11.78
N SER A 96 7.62 -13.20 12.24
CA SER A 96 8.11 -13.64 13.55
C SER A 96 7.28 -13.04 14.70
N PRO A 97 7.14 -13.74 15.85
CA PRO A 97 6.49 -13.17 17.02
C PRO A 97 7.16 -11.86 17.48
N GLU A 98 8.47 -11.73 17.31
CA GLU A 98 9.27 -10.55 17.63
C GLU A 98 8.88 -9.36 16.73
N ASP A 99 8.73 -9.58 15.42
CA ASP A 99 8.29 -8.55 14.48
C ASP A 99 6.84 -8.12 14.75
N ILE A 100 5.98 -9.06 15.15
CA ILE A 100 4.60 -8.75 15.58
C ILE A 100 4.60 -7.89 16.84
N ALA A 101 5.42 -8.23 17.85
CA ALA A 101 5.52 -7.47 19.07
C ALA A 101 5.97 -6.02 18.80
N VAL A 102 7.00 -5.83 17.98
CA VAL A 102 7.45 -4.49 17.57
C VAL A 102 6.35 -3.72 16.84
N ALA A 103 5.62 -4.37 15.93
CA ALA A 103 4.52 -3.74 15.21
C ALA A 103 3.39 -3.29 16.16
N LEU A 104 3.06 -4.10 17.17
CA LEU A 104 2.07 -3.75 18.19
C LEU A 104 2.52 -2.55 19.03
N ASP A 105 3.78 -2.52 19.47
CA ASP A 105 4.34 -1.41 20.23
C ASP A 105 4.32 -0.10 19.41
N VAL A 106 4.67 -0.18 18.13
CA VAL A 106 4.60 0.95 17.20
C VAL A 106 3.15 1.45 17.05
N MET A 107 2.19 0.54 16.85
CA MET A 107 0.77 0.92 16.74
C MET A 107 0.25 1.58 18.01
N VAL A 108 0.55 1.02 19.18
CA VAL A 108 0.16 1.59 20.48
C VAL A 108 0.81 2.96 20.68
N GLY A 109 2.09 3.11 20.35
CA GLY A 109 2.82 4.38 20.42
C GLY A 109 2.21 5.45 19.51
N ALA A 110 1.89 5.09 18.27
CA ALA A 110 1.26 6.00 17.31
C ALA A 110 -0.13 6.47 17.78
N VAL A 111 -0.96 5.54 18.29
CA VAL A 111 -2.30 5.88 18.82
C VAL A 111 -2.20 6.80 20.03
N LYS A 112 -1.30 6.52 20.98
CA LYS A 112 -1.09 7.39 22.14
C LYS A 112 -0.63 8.78 21.75
N SER A 113 0.30 8.87 20.78
CA SER A 113 0.78 10.16 20.26
C SER A 113 -0.34 10.95 19.57
N LEU A 114 -1.17 10.27 18.80
CA LEU A 114 -2.34 10.90 18.16
C LEU A 114 -3.32 11.43 19.20
N MET A 115 -3.70 10.61 20.19
CA MET A 115 -4.60 11.03 21.29
C MET A 115 -4.08 12.26 22.00
N ALA A 116 -2.80 12.28 22.38
CA ALA A 116 -2.18 13.43 23.04
C ALA A 116 -2.22 14.70 22.17
N SER A 117 -2.14 14.57 20.85
CA SER A 117 -2.26 15.72 19.92
C SER A 117 -3.68 16.27 19.80
N LEU A 118 -4.70 15.42 20.00
CA LEU A 118 -6.11 15.83 19.98
C LEU A 118 -6.50 16.54 21.28
N ASP A 119 -5.94 16.12 22.42
CA ASP A 119 -6.19 16.74 23.73
C ASP A 119 -5.51 18.11 23.90
N ALA A 120 -4.52 18.42 23.04
CA ALA A 120 -3.77 19.67 23.06
C ALA A 120 -4.40 20.80 22.22
N ASN A 121 -5.43 20.51 21.44
CA ASN A 121 -6.17 21.44 20.58
C ASN A 121 -7.56 21.75 21.14
#